data_a72c84f06f6c83a5981dc743b5111639
#
_entry.id   a72c84f06f6c83a5981dc743b5111639
#
_cell.length_a   1.000
_cell.length_b   1.000
_cell.length_c   1.000
_cell.angle_alpha   90.00
_cell.angle_beta   90.00
_cell.angle_gamma   90.00
#
_symmetry.space_group_name_H-M   'P 1'
#
loop_
_entity.id
_entity.type
_entity.pdbx_description
1 polymer ?
#
loop_
_entity_poly.entity_id
_entity_poly.type
_entity_poly.pdbx_seq_one_letter_code
_entity_poly.pdbx_strand_id
1 'polypeptide(L)'
;VNPSTAQATAVVDELVRGGVREVVLCPGSRNAPLAFALQAADLDGRLRLHMRIDERTAGFLALGLAIAGKRPVPIVMTSGTAVANLGPAVLEANYARVPLVVLSANRPYEMLGTGANQTVEQLGLFGSQVRATISLGLAEDDSTQNSQWRSAVCRVLAAARGTRSGNAGPVHFDIPLREPLVPDVHVHGPVPEGRPGGAAWTTTQNATLDVPVDLDLTADTVVISGHGSALRPELAGLPTVAEPTAPMHGIALHPLALSQLKPKQAIITGRPTLHRQVSKVLADPSVDVYALTTGPRWPDVSGNVLATGTRAVVTGTPDPAWIARCAALTEHAETAVRKQLDAHPKATGLHVAAAL
;
A
#
# COMPACT_ATOMS: atom_id res chain seq x y z
N VAL A 1 28.73 1.15 -22.68
CA VAL A 1 27.81 1.79 -21.69
C VAL A 1 28.55 1.78 -20.36
N ASN A 2 28.64 2.92 -19.67
CA ASN A 2 29.30 2.95 -18.37
C ASN A 2 28.51 2.13 -17.32
N PRO A 3 29.18 1.64 -16.25
CA PRO A 3 28.55 0.74 -15.27
C PRO A 3 27.28 1.30 -14.62
N SER A 4 27.24 2.58 -14.24
CA SER A 4 26.06 3.21 -13.64
C SER A 4 24.87 3.25 -14.61
N THR A 5 25.11 3.49 -15.90
CA THR A 5 24.07 3.44 -16.93
C THR A 5 23.59 2.01 -17.17
N ALA A 6 24.47 1.01 -17.21
CA ALA A 6 24.12 -0.40 -17.36
C ALA A 6 23.24 -0.87 -16.20
N GLN A 7 23.63 -0.57 -14.96
CA GLN A 7 22.86 -0.88 -13.77
C GLN A 7 21.46 -0.23 -13.80
N ALA A 8 21.40 1.08 -14.08
CA ALA A 8 20.12 1.81 -14.13
C ALA A 8 19.19 1.23 -15.21
N THR A 9 19.72 0.89 -16.38
CA THR A 9 18.94 0.29 -17.47
C THR A 9 18.40 -1.08 -17.08
N ALA A 10 19.22 -1.94 -16.46
CA ALA A 10 18.78 -3.26 -15.97
C ALA A 10 17.71 -3.15 -14.88
N VAL A 11 17.88 -2.20 -13.95
CA VAL A 11 16.92 -1.94 -12.87
C VAL A 11 15.57 -1.49 -13.44
N VAL A 12 15.57 -0.49 -14.34
CA VAL A 12 14.32 0.02 -14.93
C VAL A 12 13.64 -1.03 -15.80
N ASP A 13 14.40 -1.76 -16.62
CA ASP A 13 13.84 -2.86 -17.42
C ASP A 13 13.18 -3.92 -16.53
N GLU A 14 13.83 -4.29 -15.41
CA GLU A 14 13.28 -5.29 -14.50
C GLU A 14 12.07 -4.79 -13.70
N LEU A 15 12.02 -3.50 -13.36
CA LEU A 15 10.82 -2.88 -12.77
C LEU A 15 9.62 -3.02 -13.71
N VAL A 16 9.82 -2.74 -15.01
CA VAL A 16 8.77 -2.89 -16.04
C VAL A 16 8.34 -4.34 -16.21
N ARG A 17 9.29 -5.28 -16.28
CA ARG A 17 9.04 -6.73 -16.35
C ARG A 17 8.30 -7.22 -15.10
N GLY A 18 8.61 -6.65 -13.95
CA GLY A 18 7.92 -6.89 -12.69
C GLY A 18 6.54 -6.22 -12.57
N GLY A 19 6.03 -5.56 -13.63
CA GLY A 19 4.67 -5.02 -13.70
C GLY A 19 4.52 -3.58 -13.21
N VAL A 20 5.61 -2.84 -13.01
CA VAL A 20 5.57 -1.37 -12.81
C VAL A 20 5.09 -0.72 -14.11
N ARG A 21 4.17 0.24 -14.00
CA ARG A 21 3.61 0.98 -15.15
C ARG A 21 3.62 2.49 -14.93
N GLU A 22 3.74 2.95 -13.71
CA GLU A 22 3.80 4.36 -13.32
C GLU A 22 5.07 4.56 -12.47
N VAL A 23 5.80 5.64 -12.72
CA VAL A 23 6.98 6.03 -11.94
C VAL A 23 6.94 7.53 -11.72
N VAL A 24 7.24 7.98 -10.50
CA VAL A 24 7.43 9.39 -10.19
C VAL A 24 8.93 9.67 -10.07
N LEU A 25 9.41 10.72 -10.72
CA LEU A 25 10.82 11.09 -10.74
C LEU A 25 10.99 12.52 -10.24
N CYS A 26 11.89 12.70 -9.28
CA CYS A 26 12.40 14.02 -8.88
C CYS A 26 13.81 14.22 -9.47
N PRO A 27 14.12 15.40 -9.99
CA PRO A 27 15.41 15.67 -10.66
C PRO A 27 16.56 15.69 -9.64
N GLY A 28 17.74 15.26 -10.10
CA GLY A 28 18.96 15.33 -9.33
C GLY A 28 20.15 14.75 -10.12
N SER A 29 21.35 15.21 -9.81
CA SER A 29 22.54 14.74 -10.55
C SER A 29 22.86 13.27 -10.26
N ARG A 30 22.72 12.82 -8.99
CA ARG A 30 23.12 11.45 -8.62
C ARG A 30 22.18 10.40 -9.21
N ASN A 31 20.90 10.71 -9.40
CA ASN A 31 19.96 9.80 -10.03
C ASN A 31 19.85 9.94 -11.57
N ALA A 32 20.76 10.69 -12.21
CA ALA A 32 20.75 10.88 -13.65
C ALA A 32 20.73 9.56 -14.45
N PRO A 33 21.52 8.50 -14.12
CA PRO A 33 21.44 7.23 -14.85
C PRO A 33 20.04 6.63 -14.85
N LEU A 34 19.35 6.70 -13.69
CA LEU A 34 17.96 6.23 -13.56
C LEU A 34 16.99 7.12 -14.36
N ALA A 35 17.21 8.44 -14.35
CA ALA A 35 16.38 9.38 -15.12
C ALA A 35 16.43 9.10 -16.63
N PHE A 36 17.61 8.88 -17.19
CA PHE A 36 17.76 8.52 -18.60
C PHE A 36 17.13 7.18 -18.94
N ALA A 37 17.30 6.16 -18.10
CA ALA A 37 16.69 4.85 -18.31
C ALA A 37 15.16 4.91 -18.22
N LEU A 38 14.61 5.70 -17.30
CA LEU A 38 13.16 5.91 -17.15
C LEU A 38 12.58 6.69 -18.34
N GLN A 39 13.28 7.73 -18.80
CA GLN A 39 12.86 8.49 -19.98
C GLN A 39 12.81 7.61 -21.22
N ALA A 40 13.82 6.76 -21.43
CA ALA A 40 13.80 5.81 -22.54
C ALA A 40 12.61 4.85 -22.45
N ALA A 41 12.34 4.30 -21.27
CA ALA A 41 11.21 3.39 -21.08
C ALA A 41 9.84 4.09 -21.24
N ASP A 42 9.72 5.38 -20.93
CA ASP A 42 8.52 6.20 -21.16
C ASP A 42 8.32 6.46 -22.66
N LEU A 43 9.38 6.86 -23.37
CA LEU A 43 9.33 7.07 -24.83
C LEU A 43 8.96 5.80 -25.59
N ASP A 44 9.41 4.63 -25.12
CA ASP A 44 9.05 3.32 -25.65
C ASP A 44 7.63 2.87 -25.26
N GLY A 45 6.89 3.66 -24.49
CA GLY A 45 5.54 3.34 -24.02
C GLY A 45 5.48 2.17 -23.03
N ARG A 46 6.60 1.81 -22.39
CA ARG A 46 6.70 0.69 -21.47
C ARG A 46 6.21 1.01 -20.04
N LEU A 47 6.30 2.28 -19.67
CA LEU A 47 5.78 2.86 -18.43
C LEU A 47 5.36 4.31 -18.68
N ARG A 48 4.74 4.95 -17.71
CA ARG A 48 4.46 6.38 -17.70
C ARG A 48 5.29 7.08 -16.64
N LEU A 49 6.03 8.12 -17.06
CA LEU A 49 6.91 8.90 -16.20
C LEU A 49 6.23 10.20 -15.77
N HIS A 50 6.20 10.45 -14.47
CA HIS A 50 5.68 11.68 -13.86
C HIS A 50 6.82 12.48 -13.23
N MET A 51 7.09 13.67 -13.76
CA MET A 51 8.10 14.55 -13.18
C MET A 51 7.53 15.43 -12.07
N ARG A 52 8.24 15.53 -10.95
CA ARG A 52 7.93 16.45 -9.84
C ARG A 52 9.23 17.01 -9.30
N ILE A 53 9.20 18.29 -8.89
CA ILE A 53 10.39 18.97 -8.33
C ILE A 53 10.50 18.68 -6.83
N ASP A 54 9.39 18.78 -6.11
CA ASP A 54 9.34 18.59 -4.66
C ASP A 54 9.05 17.12 -4.30
N GLU A 55 9.98 16.51 -3.55
CA GLU A 55 9.92 15.08 -3.22
C GLU A 55 8.75 14.74 -2.29
N ARG A 56 8.34 15.64 -1.41
CA ARG A 56 7.22 15.40 -0.50
C ARG A 56 5.91 15.27 -1.28
N THR A 57 5.65 16.19 -2.21
CA THR A 57 4.46 16.12 -3.06
C THR A 57 4.54 14.95 -4.04
N ALA A 58 5.74 14.64 -4.54
CA ALA A 58 6.01 13.50 -5.39
C ALA A 58 5.67 12.17 -4.68
N GLY A 59 6.04 12.05 -3.39
CA GLY A 59 5.73 10.87 -2.57
C GLY A 59 4.22 10.62 -2.46
N PHE A 60 3.43 11.67 -2.23
CA PHE A 60 1.97 11.54 -2.17
C PHE A 60 1.33 11.28 -3.55
N LEU A 61 1.90 11.81 -4.63
CA LEU A 61 1.46 11.43 -5.98
C LEU A 61 1.71 9.93 -6.23
N ALA A 62 2.91 9.43 -5.92
CA ALA A 62 3.25 8.02 -6.08
C ALA A 62 2.33 7.13 -5.22
N LEU A 63 2.03 7.55 -3.99
CA LEU A 63 1.06 6.88 -3.11
C LEU A 63 -0.33 6.80 -3.77
N GLY A 64 -0.85 7.92 -4.29
CA GLY A 64 -2.14 7.96 -4.97
C GLY A 64 -2.19 7.07 -6.20
N LEU A 65 -1.14 7.08 -7.04
CA LEU A 65 -1.02 6.21 -8.20
C LEU A 65 -0.98 4.72 -7.82
N ALA A 66 -0.27 4.39 -6.72
CA ALA A 66 -0.20 3.01 -6.23
C ALA A 66 -1.55 2.51 -5.69
N ILE A 67 -2.31 3.37 -5.01
CA ILE A 67 -3.68 3.07 -4.54
C ILE A 67 -4.62 2.84 -5.72
N ALA A 68 -4.66 3.77 -6.67
CA ALA A 68 -5.56 3.70 -7.83
C ALA A 68 -5.22 2.52 -8.75
N GLY A 69 -3.93 2.32 -9.02
CA GLY A 69 -3.45 1.26 -9.91
C GLY A 69 -3.36 -0.13 -9.27
N LYS A 70 -3.44 -0.22 -7.94
CA LYS A 70 -3.21 -1.44 -7.14
C LYS A 70 -1.90 -2.15 -7.51
N ARG A 71 -0.85 -1.36 -7.77
CA ARG A 71 0.46 -1.82 -8.27
C ARG A 71 1.59 -1.08 -7.54
N PRO A 72 2.80 -1.67 -7.47
CA PRO A 72 3.96 -0.95 -7.00
C PRO A 72 4.25 0.28 -7.87
N VAL A 73 4.44 1.42 -7.22
CA VAL A 73 4.85 2.66 -7.88
C VAL A 73 6.16 3.13 -7.26
N PRO A 74 7.25 3.15 -8.07
CA PRO A 74 8.50 3.75 -7.65
C PRO A 74 8.40 5.28 -7.61
N ILE A 75 9.02 5.86 -6.57
CA ILE A 75 9.43 7.25 -6.56
C ILE A 75 10.95 7.31 -6.53
N VAL A 76 11.52 7.98 -7.52
CA VAL A 76 12.96 8.06 -7.77
C VAL A 76 13.47 9.45 -7.45
N MET A 77 14.49 9.55 -6.63
CA MET A 77 15.10 10.83 -6.25
C MET A 77 16.61 10.70 -6.06
N THR A 78 17.23 11.84 -5.89
CA THR A 78 18.66 11.95 -5.55
C THR A 78 18.91 11.59 -4.08
N SER A 79 20.12 11.68 -3.62
CA SER A 79 20.54 11.39 -2.24
C SER A 79 20.23 12.52 -1.26
N GLY A 80 20.43 12.25 0.03
CA GLY A 80 20.38 13.26 1.07
C GLY A 80 18.98 13.55 1.57
N THR A 81 18.68 14.82 1.87
CA THR A 81 17.38 15.23 2.40
C THR A 81 16.19 14.99 1.46
N ALA A 82 16.46 14.84 0.16
CA ALA A 82 15.45 14.38 -0.81
C ALA A 82 14.74 13.10 -0.34
N VAL A 83 15.51 12.14 0.17
CA VAL A 83 14.98 10.87 0.68
C VAL A 83 14.17 11.09 1.95
N ALA A 84 14.64 11.95 2.87
CA ALA A 84 13.96 12.24 4.13
C ALA A 84 12.57 12.87 3.93
N ASN A 85 12.38 13.66 2.87
CA ASN A 85 11.08 14.27 2.54
C ASN A 85 9.98 13.25 2.23
N LEU A 86 10.31 11.99 1.99
CA LEU A 86 9.33 10.93 1.76
C LEU A 86 8.75 10.33 3.05
N GLY A 87 9.28 10.69 4.22
CA GLY A 87 8.82 10.15 5.50
C GLY A 87 7.29 10.12 5.66
N PRO A 88 6.56 11.23 5.43
CA PRO A 88 5.09 11.24 5.54
C PRO A 88 4.41 10.26 4.58
N ALA A 89 4.81 10.22 3.31
CA ALA A 89 4.21 9.30 2.32
C ALA A 89 4.51 7.82 2.64
N VAL A 90 5.71 7.53 3.15
CA VAL A 90 6.10 6.19 3.60
C VAL A 90 5.25 5.74 4.80
N LEU A 91 4.99 6.63 5.77
CA LEU A 91 4.10 6.34 6.90
C LEU A 91 2.69 5.99 6.41
N GLU A 92 2.11 6.82 5.56
CA GLU A 92 0.78 6.55 4.98
C GLU A 92 0.76 5.22 4.20
N ALA A 93 1.77 4.97 3.36
CA ALA A 93 1.90 3.71 2.63
C ALA A 93 2.00 2.49 3.56
N ASN A 94 2.73 2.62 4.68
CA ASN A 94 2.86 1.55 5.66
C ASN A 94 1.51 1.18 6.29
N TYR A 95 0.79 2.19 6.80
CA TYR A 95 -0.47 1.96 7.50
C TYR A 95 -1.62 1.60 6.55
N ALA A 96 -1.58 2.08 5.31
CA ALA A 96 -2.54 1.72 4.27
C ALA A 96 -2.16 0.44 3.48
N ARG A 97 -1.00 -0.17 3.77
CA ARG A 97 -0.47 -1.36 3.06
C ARG A 97 -0.32 -1.14 1.56
N VAL A 98 0.08 0.06 1.17
CA VAL A 98 0.27 0.44 -0.23
C VAL A 98 1.70 0.12 -0.69
N PRO A 99 1.90 -0.55 -1.82
CA PRO A 99 3.21 -0.94 -2.33
C PRO A 99 3.96 0.25 -2.95
N LEU A 100 4.50 1.13 -2.12
CA LEU A 100 5.34 2.25 -2.53
C LEU A 100 6.81 1.81 -2.57
N VAL A 101 7.54 2.11 -3.66
CA VAL A 101 8.96 1.81 -3.77
C VAL A 101 9.76 3.11 -3.73
N VAL A 102 10.39 3.39 -2.60
CA VAL A 102 11.36 4.49 -2.48
C VAL A 102 12.66 4.04 -3.13
N LEU A 103 12.98 4.57 -4.30
CA LEU A 103 14.18 4.27 -5.05
C LEU A 103 15.12 5.47 -4.98
N SER A 104 16.04 5.44 -4.02
CA SER A 104 17.00 6.52 -3.79
C SER A 104 18.32 6.27 -4.50
N ALA A 105 18.83 7.26 -5.19
CA ALA A 105 20.24 7.27 -5.56
C ALA A 105 21.08 7.59 -4.32
N ASN A 106 22.26 6.98 -4.23
CA ASN A 106 23.19 7.22 -3.13
C ASN A 106 24.59 7.52 -3.64
N ARG A 107 25.41 8.09 -2.78
CA ARG A 107 26.86 8.23 -2.99
C ARG A 107 27.51 6.85 -2.92
N PRO A 108 28.61 6.62 -3.66
CA PRO A 108 29.40 5.42 -3.49
C PRO A 108 30.03 5.37 -2.10
N TYR A 109 30.35 4.16 -1.64
CA TYR A 109 30.74 3.91 -0.24
C TYR A 109 31.97 4.71 0.20
N GLU A 110 32.90 5.01 -0.71
CA GLU A 110 34.09 5.81 -0.43
C GLU A 110 33.79 7.28 -0.08
N MET A 111 32.58 7.76 -0.35
CA MET A 111 32.14 9.11 -0.02
C MET A 111 31.32 9.17 1.28
N LEU A 112 30.91 8.03 1.82
CA LEU A 112 30.10 7.99 3.03
C LEU A 112 30.95 8.36 4.26
N GLY A 113 30.41 9.18 5.16
CA GLY A 113 31.12 9.62 6.37
C GLY A 113 32.25 10.63 6.15
N THR A 114 32.48 11.10 4.91
CA THR A 114 33.57 12.04 4.56
C THR A 114 33.16 13.51 4.62
N GLY A 115 31.90 13.83 4.85
CA GLY A 115 31.38 15.20 4.73
C GLY A 115 31.12 15.62 3.29
N ALA A 116 31.11 14.69 2.33
CA ALA A 116 30.80 14.98 0.94
C ALA A 116 29.40 15.60 0.80
N ASN A 117 29.27 16.53 -0.16
CA ASN A 117 28.04 17.27 -0.39
C ASN A 117 26.84 16.35 -0.57
N GLN A 118 25.72 16.67 0.12
CA GLN A 118 24.43 15.97 0.02
C GLN A 118 24.55 14.46 0.32
N THR A 119 25.39 14.10 1.28
CA THR A 119 25.62 12.72 1.75
C THR A 119 25.08 12.57 3.15
N VAL A 120 24.19 11.59 3.34
CA VAL A 120 23.61 11.21 4.63
C VAL A 120 23.53 9.69 4.72
N GLU A 121 23.37 9.16 5.92
CA GLU A 121 23.06 7.76 6.11
C GLU A 121 21.61 7.49 5.68
N GLN A 122 21.43 6.95 4.49
CA GLN A 122 20.11 6.69 3.91
C GLN A 122 19.55 5.34 4.34
N LEU A 123 20.43 4.35 4.54
CA LEU A 123 20.01 3.03 4.97
C LEU A 123 19.45 3.10 6.40
N GLY A 124 18.25 2.57 6.58
CA GLY A 124 17.58 2.64 7.87
C GLY A 124 16.81 3.93 8.15
N LEU A 125 16.85 4.94 7.28
CA LEU A 125 16.16 6.22 7.47
C LEU A 125 14.65 6.06 7.79
N PHE A 126 14.01 5.06 7.21
CA PHE A 126 12.58 4.78 7.42
C PHE A 126 12.33 3.75 8.55
N GLY A 127 13.37 3.18 9.14
CA GLY A 127 13.27 2.24 10.25
C GLY A 127 12.27 1.11 9.99
N SER A 128 11.40 0.87 10.96
CA SER A 128 10.35 -0.16 10.89
C SER A 128 9.17 0.18 9.98
N GLN A 129 9.19 1.34 9.32
CA GLN A 129 8.06 1.77 8.48
C GLN A 129 8.08 1.14 7.09
N VAL A 130 9.17 0.53 6.68
CA VAL A 130 9.31 -0.18 5.40
C VAL A 130 9.30 -1.70 5.59
N ARG A 131 8.87 -2.44 4.55
CA ARG A 131 8.86 -3.92 4.55
C ARG A 131 10.26 -4.50 4.34
N ALA A 132 11.10 -3.77 3.64
CA ALA A 132 12.51 -4.10 3.42
C ALA A 132 13.29 -2.84 3.08
N THR A 133 14.57 -2.83 3.45
CA THR A 133 15.58 -1.94 2.91
C THR A 133 16.59 -2.80 2.17
N ILE A 134 16.78 -2.55 0.87
CA ILE A 134 17.71 -3.28 0.01
C ILE A 134 18.62 -2.25 -0.63
N SER A 135 19.94 -2.42 -0.49
CA SER A 135 20.92 -1.63 -1.20
C SER A 135 21.63 -2.49 -2.24
N LEU A 136 21.80 -1.93 -3.42
CA LEU A 136 22.67 -2.54 -4.44
C LEU A 136 24.13 -2.26 -4.14
N GLY A 137 25.01 -3.16 -4.60
CA GLY A 137 26.42 -2.85 -4.72
C GLY A 137 26.66 -1.81 -5.82
N LEU A 138 27.84 -1.18 -5.78
CA LEU A 138 28.30 -0.34 -6.88
C LEU A 138 28.39 -1.15 -8.16
N ALA A 139 27.99 -0.54 -9.26
CA ALA A 139 28.19 -1.12 -10.56
C ALA A 139 29.68 -1.06 -10.94
N GLU A 140 30.17 -2.19 -11.40
CA GLU A 140 31.51 -2.38 -11.95
C GLU A 140 31.40 -2.80 -13.41
N ASP A 141 32.50 -2.79 -14.13
CA ASP A 141 32.54 -3.27 -15.52
C ASP A 141 32.55 -4.80 -15.57
N ASP A 142 31.54 -5.38 -14.97
CA ASP A 142 31.36 -6.84 -14.87
C ASP A 142 29.94 -7.26 -15.25
N SER A 143 29.81 -8.04 -16.31
CA SER A 143 28.54 -8.54 -16.82
C SER A 143 27.82 -9.49 -15.84
N THR A 144 28.53 -10.04 -14.85
CA THR A 144 27.95 -10.97 -13.88
C THR A 144 26.98 -10.27 -12.91
N GLN A 145 27.12 -8.96 -12.72
CA GLN A 145 26.25 -8.18 -11.84
C GLN A 145 24.80 -8.03 -12.34
N ASN A 146 24.54 -8.22 -13.64
CA ASN A 146 23.19 -8.09 -14.20
C ASN A 146 22.16 -8.98 -13.47
N SER A 147 22.52 -10.22 -13.19
CA SER A 147 21.63 -11.15 -12.47
C SER A 147 21.32 -10.68 -11.03
N GLN A 148 22.31 -10.09 -10.37
CA GLN A 148 22.18 -9.56 -9.02
C GLN A 148 21.25 -8.33 -8.98
N TRP A 149 21.41 -7.40 -9.92
CA TRP A 149 20.55 -6.20 -10.04
C TRP A 149 19.10 -6.59 -10.26
N ARG A 150 18.84 -7.48 -11.22
CA ARG A 150 17.49 -7.95 -11.55
C ARG A 150 16.85 -8.74 -10.40
N SER A 151 17.61 -9.63 -9.79
CA SER A 151 17.15 -10.39 -8.61
C SER A 151 16.81 -9.48 -7.44
N ALA A 152 17.56 -8.40 -7.22
CA ALA A 152 17.26 -7.41 -6.18
C ALA A 152 15.95 -6.67 -6.46
N VAL A 153 15.69 -6.25 -7.72
CA VAL A 153 14.41 -5.65 -8.12
C VAL A 153 13.25 -6.61 -7.86
N CYS A 154 13.39 -7.89 -8.20
CA CYS A 154 12.35 -8.89 -7.92
C CYS A 154 12.07 -9.01 -6.42
N ARG A 155 13.11 -9.00 -5.57
CA ARG A 155 12.93 -9.00 -4.10
C ARG A 155 12.25 -7.74 -3.59
N VAL A 156 12.63 -6.56 -4.10
CA VAL A 156 11.98 -5.27 -3.79
C VAL A 156 10.50 -5.33 -4.10
N LEU A 157 10.14 -5.75 -5.31
CA LEU A 157 8.74 -5.83 -5.74
C LEU A 157 7.94 -6.87 -4.97
N ALA A 158 8.54 -8.03 -4.66
CA ALA A 158 7.91 -9.05 -3.85
C ALA A 158 7.64 -8.58 -2.41
N ALA A 159 8.59 -7.85 -1.80
CA ALA A 159 8.43 -7.27 -0.48
C ALA A 159 7.36 -6.17 -0.49
N ALA A 160 7.37 -5.26 -1.49
CA ALA A 160 6.38 -4.20 -1.61
C ALA A 160 4.95 -4.75 -1.74
N ARG A 161 4.76 -5.78 -2.55
CA ARG A 161 3.45 -6.47 -2.71
C ARG A 161 3.06 -7.33 -1.52
N GLY A 162 3.99 -7.63 -0.64
CA GLY A 162 3.75 -8.60 0.42
C GLY A 162 3.52 -10.03 -0.08
N THR A 163 4.06 -10.37 -1.26
CA THR A 163 3.81 -11.65 -1.95
C THR A 163 4.10 -12.85 -1.06
N ARG A 164 5.16 -12.76 -0.23
CA ARG A 164 5.59 -13.83 0.68
C ARG A 164 5.11 -13.67 2.11
N SER A 165 4.66 -12.48 2.49
CA SER A 165 4.34 -12.15 3.89
C SER A 165 2.87 -11.84 4.14
N GLY A 166 2.04 -11.70 3.09
CA GLY A 166 0.68 -11.17 3.20
C GLY A 166 0.61 -9.71 3.65
N ASN A 167 1.76 -9.02 3.74
CA ASN A 167 1.88 -7.68 4.30
C ASN A 167 2.49 -6.71 3.28
N ALA A 168 1.69 -6.26 2.33
CA ALA A 168 2.10 -5.23 1.39
C ALA A 168 2.49 -3.92 2.11
N GLY A 169 3.29 -3.09 1.45
CA GLY A 169 3.67 -1.80 2.02
C GLY A 169 4.90 -1.19 1.35
N PRO A 170 5.40 -0.07 1.87
CA PRO A 170 6.55 0.60 1.31
C PRO A 170 7.84 -0.21 1.48
N VAL A 171 8.75 -0.03 0.54
CA VAL A 171 10.12 -0.58 0.58
C VAL A 171 11.11 0.53 0.24
N HIS A 172 12.32 0.43 0.77
CA HIS A 172 13.42 1.31 0.42
C HIS A 172 14.44 0.54 -0.42
N PHE A 173 14.69 1.03 -1.64
CA PHE A 173 15.64 0.49 -2.58
C PHE A 173 16.71 1.54 -2.85
N ASP A 174 17.88 1.37 -2.26
CA ASP A 174 18.99 2.29 -2.30
C ASP A 174 20.01 1.87 -3.36
N ILE A 175 20.36 2.79 -4.27
CA ILE A 175 21.25 2.50 -5.38
C ILE A 175 22.46 3.45 -5.33
N PRO A 176 23.61 2.98 -4.85
CA PRO A 176 24.86 3.72 -4.96
C PRO A 176 25.28 3.84 -6.43
N LEU A 177 25.56 5.06 -6.86
CA LEU A 177 25.96 5.37 -8.24
C LEU A 177 27.27 6.14 -8.22
N ARG A 178 28.27 5.66 -8.98
CA ARG A 178 29.58 6.30 -9.17
C ARG A 178 29.63 6.95 -10.55
N GLU A 179 30.37 8.01 -10.67
CA GLU A 179 30.63 8.67 -11.96
C GLU A 179 31.38 7.72 -12.93
N PRO A 180 31.11 7.86 -14.25
CA PRO A 180 30.22 8.83 -14.89
C PRO A 180 28.73 8.51 -14.73
N LEU A 181 27.91 9.55 -14.51
CA LEU A 181 26.47 9.44 -14.28
C LEU A 181 25.63 9.69 -15.55
N VAL A 182 26.26 10.25 -16.58
CA VAL A 182 25.61 10.53 -17.86
C VAL A 182 25.96 9.41 -18.83
N PRO A 183 24.98 8.89 -19.61
CA PRO A 183 25.28 7.94 -20.66
C PRO A 183 26.31 8.50 -21.65
N ASP A 184 27.26 7.69 -22.02
CA ASP A 184 28.18 8.08 -23.11
C ASP A 184 27.45 7.89 -24.43
N VAL A 185 27.16 9.01 -25.10
CA VAL A 185 26.46 9.04 -26.41
C VAL A 185 27.23 8.36 -27.53
N HIS A 186 28.52 8.13 -27.34
CA HIS A 186 29.41 7.53 -28.35
C HIS A 186 29.67 6.03 -28.09
N VAL A 187 29.22 5.49 -26.93
CA VAL A 187 29.46 4.08 -26.58
C VAL A 187 28.12 3.35 -26.54
N HIS A 188 27.81 2.70 -27.64
CA HIS A 188 26.69 1.76 -27.74
C HIS A 188 27.14 0.37 -27.31
N GLY A 189 27.28 0.13 -26.01
CA GLY A 189 27.50 -1.20 -25.47
C GLY A 189 26.18 -1.98 -25.38
N PRO A 190 26.24 -3.32 -25.29
CA PRO A 190 25.03 -4.12 -25.11
C PRO A 190 24.33 -3.74 -23.80
N VAL A 191 23.02 -3.55 -23.87
CA VAL A 191 22.18 -3.40 -22.69
C VAL A 191 22.12 -4.76 -22.00
N PRO A 192 22.29 -4.82 -20.66
CA PRO A 192 22.17 -6.08 -19.94
C PRO A 192 20.84 -6.79 -20.21
N GLU A 193 20.86 -8.02 -20.74
CA GLU A 193 19.66 -8.73 -21.15
C GLU A 193 18.87 -9.28 -19.95
N GLY A 194 17.53 -9.21 -20.06
CA GLY A 194 16.60 -9.87 -19.14
C GLY A 194 16.23 -11.28 -19.61
N ARG A 195 15.32 -11.93 -18.87
CA ARG A 195 14.76 -13.23 -19.29
C ARG A 195 14.05 -13.12 -20.65
N PRO A 196 14.09 -14.17 -21.48
CA PRO A 196 13.34 -14.20 -22.75
C PRO A 196 11.85 -13.90 -22.56
N GLY A 197 11.22 -13.38 -23.61
CA GLY A 197 9.78 -13.13 -23.62
C GLY A 197 9.28 -12.05 -22.65
N GLY A 198 10.16 -11.19 -22.12
CA GLY A 198 9.78 -10.15 -21.19
C GLY A 198 9.47 -10.65 -19.77
N ALA A 199 9.79 -11.91 -19.45
CA ALA A 199 9.56 -12.47 -18.14
C ALA A 199 10.43 -11.80 -17.07
N ALA A 200 9.91 -11.70 -15.84
CA ALA A 200 10.69 -11.25 -14.71
C ALA A 200 11.83 -12.22 -14.39
N TRP A 201 12.93 -11.69 -13.85
CA TRP A 201 14.13 -12.50 -13.52
C TRP A 201 13.82 -13.60 -12.53
N THR A 202 13.01 -13.30 -11.53
CA THR A 202 12.50 -14.26 -10.54
C THR A 202 11.00 -14.10 -10.41
N THR A 203 10.23 -15.15 -10.64
CA THR A 203 8.81 -15.18 -10.37
C THR A 203 8.55 -15.58 -8.93
N THR A 204 7.59 -14.93 -8.28
CA THR A 204 7.16 -15.27 -6.93
C THR A 204 5.67 -15.56 -6.92
N GLN A 205 5.28 -16.58 -6.17
CA GLN A 205 3.87 -16.88 -5.91
C GLN A 205 3.44 -16.29 -4.57
N ASN A 206 2.18 -15.90 -4.47
CA ASN A 206 1.62 -15.43 -3.21
C ASN A 206 1.61 -16.56 -2.19
N ALA A 207 2.20 -16.31 -1.03
CA ALA A 207 1.99 -17.16 0.12
C ALA A 207 0.62 -16.80 0.69
N THR A 208 -0.36 -17.70 0.60
CA THR A 208 -1.66 -17.56 1.24
C THR A 208 -1.61 -18.23 2.61
N LEU A 209 -1.88 -17.44 3.65
CA LEU A 209 -2.21 -18.00 4.96
C LEU A 209 -3.69 -18.39 4.92
N ASP A 210 -4.01 -19.60 5.29
CA ASP A 210 -5.38 -20.06 5.51
C ASP A 210 -5.58 -20.36 6.99
N VAL A 211 -6.04 -19.34 7.72
CA VAL A 211 -6.32 -19.42 9.15
C VAL A 211 -7.81 -19.15 9.33
N PRO A 212 -8.63 -20.18 9.53
CA PRO A 212 -10.06 -20.03 9.73
C PRO A 212 -10.38 -19.46 11.13
N VAL A 213 -11.47 -18.71 11.20
CA VAL A 213 -12.14 -18.33 12.44
C VAL A 213 -13.56 -18.87 12.38
N ASP A 214 -13.94 -19.69 13.35
CA ASP A 214 -15.29 -20.23 13.45
C ASP A 214 -16.23 -19.18 14.02
N LEU A 215 -17.33 -18.93 13.34
CA LEU A 215 -18.35 -17.93 13.69
C LEU A 215 -19.73 -18.55 13.70
N ASP A 216 -20.44 -18.45 14.82
CA ASP A 216 -21.83 -18.84 14.92
C ASP A 216 -22.74 -17.64 14.62
N LEU A 217 -23.39 -17.67 13.47
CA LEU A 217 -24.27 -16.60 13.01
C LEU A 217 -25.65 -16.59 13.68
N THR A 218 -25.96 -17.52 14.59
CA THR A 218 -27.14 -17.43 15.42
C THR A 218 -27.06 -16.32 16.46
N ALA A 219 -25.84 -15.85 16.77
CA ALA A 219 -25.61 -14.66 17.56
C ALA A 219 -25.92 -13.38 16.77
N ASP A 220 -26.45 -12.36 17.45
CA ASP A 220 -26.69 -11.02 16.89
C ASP A 220 -25.40 -10.40 16.40
N THR A 221 -25.10 -10.53 15.11
CA THR A 221 -23.83 -10.21 14.50
C THR A 221 -23.88 -8.93 13.68
N VAL A 222 -22.81 -8.12 13.77
CA VAL A 222 -22.55 -6.99 12.87
C VAL A 222 -21.16 -7.12 12.24
N VAL A 223 -21.03 -6.68 10.98
CA VAL A 223 -19.75 -6.60 10.29
C VAL A 223 -19.29 -5.14 10.24
N ILE A 224 -18.04 -4.91 10.58
CA ILE A 224 -17.39 -3.60 10.51
C ILE A 224 -16.33 -3.66 9.41
N SER A 225 -16.63 -3.04 8.28
CA SER A 225 -15.75 -3.02 7.10
C SER A 225 -14.99 -1.70 7.04
N GLY A 226 -13.70 -1.74 7.36
CA GLY A 226 -12.79 -0.60 7.37
C GLY A 226 -11.87 -0.55 6.14
N HIS A 227 -11.09 0.52 6.06
CA HIS A 227 -10.15 0.73 4.96
C HIS A 227 -9.21 -0.48 4.76
N GLY A 228 -8.98 -0.85 3.49
CA GLY A 228 -8.13 -1.98 3.11
C GLY A 228 -8.79 -3.36 3.24
N SER A 229 -10.09 -3.41 3.57
CA SER A 229 -10.86 -4.66 3.51
C SER A 229 -10.98 -5.17 2.07
N ALA A 230 -10.93 -6.49 1.90
CA ALA A 230 -11.36 -7.18 0.68
C ALA A 230 -12.79 -7.68 0.84
N LEU A 231 -13.53 -7.81 -0.26
CA LEU A 231 -14.87 -8.39 -0.25
C LEU A 231 -14.82 -9.83 0.26
N ARG A 232 -15.77 -10.19 1.13
CA ARG A 232 -15.88 -11.50 1.78
C ARG A 232 -17.27 -12.07 1.58
N PRO A 233 -17.43 -12.98 0.60
CA PRO A 233 -18.74 -13.58 0.29
C PRO A 233 -19.36 -14.34 1.46
N GLU A 234 -18.54 -14.90 2.34
CA GLU A 234 -18.97 -15.64 3.53
C GLU A 234 -19.69 -14.76 4.58
N LEU A 235 -19.58 -13.43 4.45
CA LEU A 235 -20.27 -12.45 5.29
C LEU A 235 -21.51 -11.84 4.60
N ALA A 236 -21.87 -12.34 3.42
CA ALA A 236 -23.05 -11.88 2.71
C ALA A 236 -24.32 -12.11 3.56
N GLY A 237 -25.22 -11.13 3.54
CA GLY A 237 -26.46 -11.20 4.35
C GLY A 237 -26.33 -10.68 5.78
N LEU A 238 -25.12 -10.36 6.26
CA LEU A 238 -24.93 -9.77 7.59
C LEU A 238 -25.05 -8.23 7.56
N PRO A 239 -25.61 -7.61 8.62
CA PRO A 239 -25.62 -6.16 8.77
C PRO A 239 -24.18 -5.63 8.79
N THR A 240 -23.86 -4.73 7.86
CA THR A 240 -22.49 -4.26 7.62
C THR A 240 -22.44 -2.74 7.71
N VAL A 241 -21.60 -2.22 8.61
CA VAL A 241 -21.13 -0.84 8.61
C VAL A 241 -19.87 -0.77 7.75
N ALA A 242 -19.95 -0.14 6.58
CA ALA A 242 -18.80 0.04 5.70
C ALA A 242 -18.31 1.49 5.71
N GLU A 243 -17.02 1.68 5.88
CA GLU A 243 -16.38 2.98 5.65
C GLU A 243 -16.33 3.30 4.13
N PRO A 244 -16.24 4.56 3.70
CA PRO A 244 -16.35 4.95 2.29
C PRO A 244 -15.37 4.25 1.34
N THR A 245 -14.22 3.81 1.85
CA THR A 245 -13.17 3.12 1.06
C THR A 245 -13.21 1.60 1.20
N ALA A 246 -14.21 1.08 1.90
CA ALA A 246 -14.34 -0.34 2.20
C ALA A 246 -15.53 -0.97 1.44
N PRO A 247 -15.47 -2.26 1.11
CA PRO A 247 -16.60 -2.95 0.47
C PRO A 247 -17.75 -3.15 1.45
N MET A 248 -18.96 -3.08 0.91
CA MET A 248 -20.17 -3.55 1.59
C MET A 248 -20.23 -5.07 1.44
N HIS A 249 -20.14 -5.81 2.55
CA HIS A 249 -20.19 -7.28 2.53
C HIS A 249 -21.61 -7.82 2.42
N GLY A 250 -22.54 -7.20 3.14
CA GLY A 250 -23.92 -7.67 3.24
C GLY A 250 -24.93 -6.52 3.23
N ILE A 251 -25.84 -6.51 4.19
CA ILE A 251 -26.92 -5.54 4.30
C ILE A 251 -26.38 -4.25 4.92
N ALA A 252 -26.67 -3.10 4.29
CA ALA A 252 -26.22 -1.82 4.80
C ALA A 252 -26.73 -1.53 6.21
N LEU A 253 -25.82 -1.21 7.11
CA LEU A 253 -26.13 -0.77 8.46
C LEU A 253 -25.58 0.63 8.67
N HIS A 254 -26.47 1.60 8.92
CA HIS A 254 -26.04 2.97 9.17
C HIS A 254 -25.28 3.07 10.51
N PRO A 255 -24.10 3.72 10.58
CA PRO A 255 -23.30 3.77 11.81
C PRO A 255 -24.05 4.29 13.04
N LEU A 256 -24.99 5.26 12.87
CA LEU A 256 -25.78 5.79 13.96
C LEU A 256 -26.74 4.76 14.56
N ALA A 257 -27.18 3.76 13.80
CA ALA A 257 -28.05 2.68 14.28
C ALA A 257 -27.37 1.86 15.38
N LEU A 258 -26.05 1.72 15.35
CA LEU A 258 -25.29 0.99 16.38
C LEU A 258 -25.51 1.53 17.79
N SER A 259 -25.88 2.82 17.95
CA SER A 259 -26.17 3.38 19.27
C SER A 259 -27.43 2.78 19.93
N GLN A 260 -28.30 2.17 19.15
CA GLN A 260 -29.57 1.55 19.61
C GLN A 260 -29.55 0.01 19.49
N LEU A 261 -28.48 -0.54 18.96
CA LEU A 261 -28.25 -1.99 18.83
C LEU A 261 -27.33 -2.48 19.97
N LYS A 262 -27.50 -3.73 20.32
CA LYS A 262 -26.61 -4.44 21.26
C LYS A 262 -26.17 -5.75 20.59
N PRO A 263 -25.26 -5.67 19.62
CA PRO A 263 -24.75 -6.89 19.00
C PRO A 263 -24.07 -7.78 20.05
N LYS A 264 -24.11 -9.07 19.87
CA LYS A 264 -23.36 -10.04 20.65
C LYS A 264 -22.01 -10.36 20.03
N GLN A 265 -21.93 -10.17 18.71
CA GLN A 265 -20.74 -10.48 17.92
C GLN A 265 -20.45 -9.35 16.91
N ALA A 266 -19.18 -9.00 16.78
CA ALA A 266 -18.69 -8.05 15.80
C ALA A 266 -17.52 -8.63 15.01
N ILE A 267 -17.59 -8.55 13.68
CA ILE A 267 -16.56 -9.05 12.78
C ILE A 267 -15.87 -7.85 12.12
N ILE A 268 -14.59 -7.65 12.40
CA ILE A 268 -13.79 -6.57 11.80
C ILE A 268 -13.11 -7.09 10.54
N THR A 269 -13.23 -6.33 9.45
CA THR A 269 -12.44 -6.49 8.23
C THR A 269 -11.76 -5.16 7.87
N GLY A 270 -10.51 -5.20 7.42
CA GLY A 270 -9.74 -3.97 7.18
C GLY A 270 -9.45 -3.19 8.47
N ARG A 271 -9.34 -1.87 8.37
CA ARG A 271 -8.98 -0.96 9.48
C ARG A 271 -10.07 0.10 9.65
N PRO A 272 -11.07 -0.10 10.52
CA PRO A 272 -12.09 0.91 10.80
C PRO A 272 -11.53 2.05 11.65
N THR A 273 -11.81 3.31 11.27
CA THR A 273 -11.25 4.50 11.92
C THR A 273 -12.22 5.66 12.07
N LEU A 274 -13.38 5.64 11.41
CA LEU A 274 -14.20 6.86 11.23
C LEU A 274 -15.32 7.04 12.27
N HIS A 275 -15.93 5.96 12.75
CA HIS A 275 -17.19 6.06 13.49
C HIS A 275 -17.05 5.80 14.98
N ARG A 276 -17.41 6.77 15.81
CA ARG A 276 -17.42 6.63 17.29
C ARG A 276 -18.33 5.50 17.77
N GLN A 277 -19.44 5.26 17.08
CA GLN A 277 -20.39 4.19 17.42
C GLN A 277 -19.75 2.82 17.22
N VAL A 278 -18.95 2.65 16.17
CA VAL A 278 -18.14 1.44 15.93
C VAL A 278 -17.16 1.26 17.09
N SER A 279 -16.40 2.30 17.45
CA SER A 279 -15.45 2.21 18.57
C SER A 279 -16.13 1.82 19.89
N LYS A 280 -17.35 2.29 20.15
CA LYS A 280 -18.12 1.90 21.35
C LYS A 280 -18.51 0.43 21.34
N VAL A 281 -18.98 -0.10 20.20
CA VAL A 281 -19.32 -1.53 20.06
C VAL A 281 -18.08 -2.39 20.25
N LEU A 282 -16.96 -2.03 19.63
CA LEU A 282 -15.71 -2.79 19.75
C LEU A 282 -15.08 -2.72 21.15
N ALA A 283 -15.42 -1.69 21.93
CA ALA A 283 -14.95 -1.54 23.33
C ALA A 283 -15.90 -2.17 24.37
N ASP A 284 -17.07 -2.63 23.96
CA ASP A 284 -18.03 -3.25 24.87
C ASP A 284 -17.58 -4.69 25.20
N PRO A 285 -17.27 -5.01 26.48
CA PRO A 285 -16.79 -6.33 26.88
C PRO A 285 -17.85 -7.44 26.75
N SER A 286 -19.10 -7.08 26.49
CA SER A 286 -20.18 -8.05 26.25
C SER A 286 -20.31 -8.43 24.76
N VAL A 287 -19.46 -7.88 23.89
CA VAL A 287 -19.43 -8.15 22.46
C VAL A 287 -18.21 -9.00 22.12
N ASP A 288 -18.42 -10.16 21.55
CA ASP A 288 -17.35 -11.00 21.02
C ASP A 288 -16.83 -10.42 19.72
N VAL A 289 -15.55 -10.01 19.71
CA VAL A 289 -14.92 -9.33 18.57
C VAL A 289 -13.95 -10.25 17.84
N TYR A 290 -14.12 -10.36 16.53
CA TYR A 290 -13.26 -11.17 15.66
C TYR A 290 -12.64 -10.29 14.57
N ALA A 291 -11.36 -10.49 14.23
CA ALA A 291 -10.68 -9.73 13.19
C ALA A 291 -10.21 -10.63 12.04
N LEU A 292 -10.72 -10.36 10.83
CA LEU A 292 -10.31 -11.06 9.62
C LEU A 292 -9.26 -10.21 8.86
N THR A 293 -8.03 -10.66 8.88
CA THR A 293 -6.88 -9.95 8.29
C THR A 293 -5.91 -10.93 7.64
N THR A 294 -5.25 -10.51 6.57
CA THR A 294 -4.20 -11.30 5.89
C THR A 294 -2.80 -10.94 6.34
N GLY A 295 -2.64 -9.83 7.06
CA GLY A 295 -1.34 -9.33 7.49
C GLY A 295 -1.00 -9.68 8.95
N PRO A 296 0.22 -9.40 9.38
CA PRO A 296 0.70 -9.70 10.75
C PRO A 296 0.10 -8.80 11.83
N ARG A 297 -0.62 -7.76 11.45
CA ARG A 297 -1.27 -6.83 12.38
C ARG A 297 -2.78 -6.88 12.17
N TRP A 298 -3.52 -6.84 13.28
CA TRP A 298 -4.97 -6.72 13.28
C TRP A 298 -5.41 -5.44 14.00
N PRO A 299 -6.56 -4.85 13.62
CA PRO A 299 -7.12 -3.71 14.33
C PRO A 299 -7.75 -4.19 15.64
N ASP A 300 -7.26 -3.66 16.75
CA ASP A 300 -7.77 -3.96 18.08
C ASP A 300 -7.50 -2.78 19.03
N VAL A 301 -8.16 -1.67 18.76
CA VAL A 301 -7.96 -0.42 19.56
C VAL A 301 -8.40 -0.61 21.01
N SER A 302 -9.38 -1.48 21.23
CA SER A 302 -9.99 -1.69 22.55
C SER A 302 -9.40 -2.89 23.32
N GLY A 303 -8.57 -3.72 22.67
CA GLY A 303 -8.00 -4.93 23.30
C GLY A 303 -9.01 -6.05 23.49
N ASN A 304 -10.11 -6.06 22.72
CA ASN A 304 -11.23 -7.01 22.89
C ASN A 304 -11.29 -8.10 21.82
N VAL A 305 -10.35 -8.15 20.88
CA VAL A 305 -10.37 -9.15 19.82
C VAL A 305 -10.09 -10.53 20.41
N LEU A 306 -11.07 -11.44 20.31
CA LEU A 306 -10.98 -12.82 20.81
C LEU A 306 -10.14 -13.70 19.89
N ALA A 307 -10.31 -13.57 18.57
CA ALA A 307 -9.57 -14.36 17.60
C ALA A 307 -9.33 -13.60 16.30
N THR A 308 -8.23 -13.96 15.64
CA THR A 308 -7.86 -13.40 14.33
C THR A 308 -7.66 -14.53 13.33
N GLY A 309 -8.05 -14.29 12.09
CA GLY A 309 -7.81 -15.23 11.00
C GLY A 309 -7.85 -14.56 9.64
N THR A 310 -7.73 -15.35 8.60
CA THR A 310 -7.74 -14.87 7.21
C THR A 310 -9.11 -15.03 6.55
N ARG A 311 -9.94 -15.93 7.06
CA ARG A 311 -11.32 -16.17 6.59
C ARG A 311 -12.23 -16.60 7.74
N ALA A 312 -13.55 -16.43 7.53
CA ALA A 312 -14.55 -16.98 8.43
C ALA A 312 -14.99 -18.37 7.96
N VAL A 313 -15.25 -19.23 8.93
CA VAL A 313 -16.05 -20.46 8.76
C VAL A 313 -17.34 -20.24 9.51
N VAL A 314 -18.43 -20.05 8.78
CA VAL A 314 -19.72 -19.66 9.35
C VAL A 314 -20.59 -20.88 9.57
N THR A 315 -21.28 -20.93 10.73
CA THR A 315 -22.32 -21.90 11.07
C THR A 315 -23.59 -21.17 11.49
N GLY A 316 -24.71 -21.85 11.42
CA GLY A 316 -26.01 -21.24 11.74
C GLY A 316 -26.48 -20.24 10.70
N THR A 317 -27.57 -19.57 10.99
CA THR A 317 -28.17 -18.52 10.15
C THR A 317 -28.55 -17.34 11.03
N PRO A 318 -28.38 -16.09 10.54
CA PRO A 318 -28.77 -14.89 11.27
C PRO A 318 -30.27 -14.91 11.61
N ASP A 319 -30.62 -14.47 12.81
CA ASP A 319 -32.01 -14.28 13.19
C ASP A 319 -32.70 -13.25 12.28
N PRO A 320 -33.78 -13.60 11.56
CA PRO A 320 -34.53 -12.65 10.74
C PRO A 320 -35.02 -11.41 11.52
N ALA A 321 -35.35 -11.56 12.80
CA ALA A 321 -35.78 -10.45 13.65
C ALA A 321 -34.62 -9.44 13.90
N TRP A 322 -33.40 -9.96 14.10
CA TRP A 322 -32.19 -9.13 14.20
C TRP A 322 -31.95 -8.34 12.90
N ILE A 323 -32.01 -9.02 11.76
CA ILE A 323 -31.83 -8.38 10.44
C ILE A 323 -32.88 -7.29 10.22
N ALA A 324 -34.15 -7.58 10.47
CA ALA A 324 -35.25 -6.63 10.33
C ALA A 324 -35.07 -5.41 11.25
N ARG A 325 -34.61 -5.61 12.48
CA ARG A 325 -34.30 -4.51 13.42
C ARG A 325 -33.17 -3.64 12.93
N CYS A 326 -32.09 -4.22 12.41
CA CYS A 326 -30.96 -3.49 11.82
C CYS A 326 -31.42 -2.62 10.63
N ALA A 327 -32.23 -3.17 9.74
CA ALA A 327 -32.79 -2.46 8.59
C ALA A 327 -33.67 -1.29 9.01
N ALA A 328 -34.60 -1.50 9.94
CA ALA A 328 -35.52 -0.45 10.45
C ALA A 328 -34.74 0.70 11.11
N LEU A 329 -33.72 0.40 11.91
CA LEU A 329 -32.89 1.42 12.55
C LEU A 329 -32.01 2.18 11.54
N THR A 330 -31.59 1.50 10.47
CA THR A 330 -30.86 2.16 9.36
C THR A 330 -31.77 3.17 8.66
N GLU A 331 -32.96 2.77 8.26
CA GLU A 331 -33.95 3.65 7.62
C GLU A 331 -34.30 4.86 8.51
N HIS A 332 -34.48 4.60 9.82
CA HIS A 332 -34.72 5.69 10.79
C HIS A 332 -33.54 6.67 10.85
N ALA A 333 -32.31 6.16 10.90
CA ALA A 333 -31.10 6.99 10.94
C ALA A 333 -30.94 7.82 9.66
N GLU A 334 -31.14 7.22 8.50
CA GLU A 334 -31.07 7.90 7.20
C GLU A 334 -32.13 9.02 7.10
N THR A 335 -33.36 8.73 7.52
CA THR A 335 -34.44 9.71 7.55
C THR A 335 -34.10 10.87 8.48
N ALA A 336 -33.56 10.60 9.66
CA ALA A 336 -33.14 11.63 10.60
C ALA A 336 -32.01 12.52 10.04
N VAL A 337 -31.02 11.90 9.38
CA VAL A 337 -29.93 12.63 8.70
C VAL A 337 -30.48 13.53 7.59
N ARG A 338 -31.34 12.98 6.73
CA ARG A 338 -31.96 13.73 5.63
C ARG A 338 -32.76 14.93 6.15
N LYS A 339 -33.58 14.72 7.18
CA LYS A 339 -34.31 15.80 7.82
C LYS A 339 -33.43 16.92 8.36
N GLN A 340 -32.27 16.57 8.93
CA GLN A 340 -31.29 17.58 9.39
C GLN A 340 -30.65 18.34 8.23
N LEU A 341 -30.32 17.66 7.13
CA LEU A 341 -29.80 18.33 5.94
C LEU A 341 -30.81 19.29 5.33
N ASP A 342 -32.06 18.83 5.16
CA ASP A 342 -33.15 19.63 4.58
C ASP A 342 -33.48 20.85 5.44
N ALA A 343 -33.27 20.80 6.75
CA ALA A 343 -33.50 21.93 7.67
C ALA A 343 -32.42 23.02 7.55
N HIS A 344 -31.29 22.76 6.91
CA HIS A 344 -30.24 23.78 6.75
C HIS A 344 -30.46 24.62 5.50
N PRO A 345 -30.53 25.96 5.63
CA PRO A 345 -30.87 26.87 4.53
C PRO A 345 -29.73 27.04 3.51
N LYS A 346 -28.52 26.56 3.82
CA LYS A 346 -27.34 26.68 2.97
C LYS A 346 -26.64 25.31 2.85
N ALA A 347 -26.06 25.08 1.68
CA ALA A 347 -25.21 23.88 1.49
C ALA A 347 -24.02 23.89 2.45
N THR A 348 -23.81 22.79 3.12
CA THR A 348 -22.68 22.55 4.03
C THR A 348 -21.84 21.37 3.53
N GLY A 349 -20.69 21.13 4.16
CA GLY A 349 -19.89 19.93 3.86
C GLY A 349 -20.66 18.62 4.03
N LEU A 350 -21.67 18.57 4.91
CA LEU A 350 -22.53 17.39 5.07
C LEU A 350 -23.45 17.16 3.85
N HIS A 351 -23.93 18.22 3.21
CA HIS A 351 -24.70 18.10 1.96
C HIS A 351 -23.83 17.56 0.83
N VAL A 352 -22.57 18.01 0.76
CA VAL A 352 -21.61 17.47 -0.23
C VAL A 352 -21.35 15.99 0.03
N ALA A 353 -21.11 15.59 1.28
CA ALA A 353 -20.88 14.21 1.66
C ALA A 353 -22.11 13.31 1.37
N ALA A 354 -23.31 13.83 1.49
CA ALA A 354 -24.54 13.10 1.19
C ALA A 354 -24.83 12.96 -0.30
N ALA A 355 -24.20 13.79 -1.14
CA ALA A 355 -24.36 13.78 -2.60
C ALA A 355 -23.32 12.89 -3.31
N LEU A 356 -22.25 12.52 -2.63
CA LEU A 356 -21.19 11.61 -3.12
C LEU A 356 -21.53 10.14 -2.82
#